data_56b9dc523142215ddc318ccb686b31fc
#
_entry.id   56b9dc523142215ddc318ccb686b31fc
#
_cell.length_a   1.000
_cell.length_b   1.000
_cell.length_c   1.000
_cell.angle_alpha   90.00
_cell.angle_beta   90.00
_cell.angle_gamma   90.00
#
_symmetry.space_group_name_H-M   'P 1'
#
loop_
_entity.id
_entity.type
_entity.pdbx_description
1 polymer ?
#
loop_
_entity_poly.entity_id
_entity_poly.type
_entity_poly.pdbx_seq_one_letter_code
_entity_poly.pdbx_strand_id
1 'polypeptide(L)'
;MALDRQIIEERISLPVTPMMTAGLHRFTPRNGEVKGTVLMLHGLMQGSDVFFDQVRGGGLAYYLAEKGYDVFVCQLRGRDASNDQLKLEPFGLKQVLQEDLPLIWSSVEKRCRHQDIYLVGYQFGSLLWSAMIARQPELLEKVRGILHFCPQRALIPGGKRKNFWYGFIERSMMPTLGKLLGFVPSQRFKVGKKNESLPFYSDALQWRNGEWKDQWDGFDYLAAMEKLSLPPSLYFVTLKQAWRGLEHDCRAFMFELGHHNGRMIKLGSKVGNKANYARNELCTHLKAEEDYFPLILEWMKEVLPQPEAQLTS
;
A
#
# COMPACT_ATOMS: atom_id res chain seq x y z
N MET A 1 6.26 -4.23 -29.04
CA MET A 1 5.35 -5.37 -29.21
C MET A 1 4.57 -5.51 -27.91
N ALA A 2 3.29 -5.14 -27.88
CA ALA A 2 2.45 -5.41 -26.72
C ALA A 2 2.30 -6.94 -26.63
N LEU A 3 2.71 -7.52 -25.51
CA LEU A 3 2.43 -8.93 -25.20
C LEU A 3 0.91 -9.12 -25.25
N ASP A 4 0.41 -10.05 -26.06
CA ASP A 4 -1.01 -10.43 -26.08
C ASP A 4 -1.33 -11.14 -24.74
N ARG A 5 -1.52 -10.32 -23.70
CA ARG A 5 -1.80 -10.79 -22.35
C ARG A 5 -3.27 -11.16 -22.27
N GLN A 6 -3.55 -12.31 -21.72
CA GLN A 6 -4.91 -12.80 -21.44
C GLN A 6 -5.54 -12.05 -20.23
N ILE A 7 -5.37 -10.72 -20.18
CA ILE A 7 -5.82 -9.84 -19.11
C ILE A 7 -6.72 -8.74 -19.70
N ILE A 8 -7.75 -8.38 -18.97
CA ILE A 8 -8.58 -7.19 -19.22
C ILE A 8 -8.10 -6.09 -18.26
N GLU A 9 -7.81 -4.92 -18.82
CA GLU A 9 -7.48 -3.71 -18.06
C GLU A 9 -8.67 -2.75 -18.09
N GLU A 10 -9.05 -2.26 -16.92
CA GLU A 10 -10.14 -1.31 -16.74
C GLU A 10 -9.71 -0.17 -15.83
N ARG A 11 -10.06 1.07 -16.16
CA ARG A 11 -9.91 2.22 -15.26
C ARG A 11 -11.28 2.67 -14.79
N ILE A 12 -11.44 2.75 -13.49
CA ILE A 12 -12.68 3.12 -12.82
C ILE A 12 -12.43 4.42 -12.07
N SER A 13 -13.14 5.47 -12.47
CA SER A 13 -13.11 6.75 -11.77
C SER A 13 -14.18 6.76 -10.68
N LEU A 14 -13.82 7.20 -9.48
CA LEU A 14 -14.67 7.30 -8.32
C LEU A 14 -14.73 8.77 -7.88
N PRO A 15 -15.76 9.53 -8.30
CA PRO A 15 -15.90 10.92 -7.88
C PRO A 15 -16.03 11.01 -6.35
N VAL A 16 -15.21 11.85 -5.73
CA VAL A 16 -15.21 12.07 -4.27
C VAL A 16 -15.71 13.48 -3.97
N THR A 17 -15.20 14.45 -4.71
CA THR A 17 -15.69 15.84 -4.69
C THR A 17 -15.88 16.32 -6.13
N PRO A 18 -16.49 17.51 -6.35
CA PRO A 18 -16.60 18.08 -7.69
C PRO A 18 -15.27 18.24 -8.42
N MET A 19 -14.15 18.41 -7.68
CA MET A 19 -12.83 18.65 -8.26
C MET A 19 -11.85 17.47 -8.12
N MET A 20 -12.19 16.45 -7.31
CA MET A 20 -11.27 15.34 -7.04
C MET A 20 -11.94 13.98 -7.20
N THR A 21 -11.18 13.05 -7.75
CA THR A 21 -11.55 11.64 -7.89
C THR A 21 -10.56 10.75 -7.19
N ALA A 22 -11.03 9.70 -6.55
CA ALA A 22 -10.29 8.48 -6.32
C ALA A 22 -10.44 7.55 -7.53
N GLY A 23 -9.74 6.42 -7.58
CA GLY A 23 -9.86 5.53 -8.72
C GLY A 23 -9.37 4.12 -8.46
N LEU A 24 -9.68 3.25 -9.42
CA LEU A 24 -9.21 1.87 -9.47
C LEU A 24 -8.63 1.58 -10.85
N HIS A 25 -7.46 0.98 -10.89
CA HIS A 25 -6.96 0.29 -12.08
C HIS A 25 -7.17 -1.21 -11.83
N ARG A 26 -8.07 -1.82 -12.59
CA ARG A 26 -8.38 -3.24 -12.50
C ARG A 26 -7.64 -4.02 -13.57
N PHE A 27 -7.01 -5.12 -13.15
CA PHE A 27 -6.37 -6.11 -13.99
C PHE A 27 -7.01 -7.46 -13.68
N THR A 28 -7.76 -8.02 -14.61
CA THR A 28 -8.49 -9.27 -14.39
C THR A 28 -8.21 -10.27 -15.51
N PRO A 29 -8.11 -11.57 -15.21
CA PRO A 29 -7.97 -12.58 -16.27
C PRO A 29 -9.18 -12.56 -17.21
N ARG A 30 -8.91 -12.58 -18.52
CA ARG A 30 -9.95 -12.59 -19.56
C ARG A 30 -10.80 -13.85 -19.47
N ASN A 31 -10.16 -14.98 -19.24
CA ASN A 31 -10.77 -16.30 -19.21
C ASN A 31 -10.41 -17.03 -17.91
N GLY A 32 -11.23 -18.01 -17.56
CA GLY A 32 -11.00 -18.87 -16.41
C GLY A 32 -11.63 -18.39 -15.11
N GLU A 33 -11.50 -19.22 -14.10
CA GLU A 33 -11.94 -18.97 -12.74
C GLU A 33 -10.97 -18.02 -12.02
N VAL A 34 -11.52 -17.10 -11.24
CA VAL A 34 -10.74 -16.17 -10.42
C VAL A 34 -10.46 -16.82 -9.07
N LYS A 35 -9.20 -16.84 -8.66
CA LYS A 35 -8.70 -17.49 -7.44
C LYS A 35 -8.82 -16.65 -6.18
N GLY A 36 -9.06 -15.36 -6.34
CA GLY A 36 -9.16 -14.40 -5.25
C GLY A 36 -9.05 -12.95 -5.77
N THR A 37 -9.39 -12.02 -4.92
CA THR A 37 -9.34 -10.58 -5.21
C THR A 37 -8.16 -9.94 -4.47
N VAL A 38 -7.40 -9.08 -5.14
CA VAL A 38 -6.24 -8.39 -4.57
C VAL A 38 -6.46 -6.89 -4.63
N LEU A 39 -6.41 -6.22 -3.46
CA LEU A 39 -6.49 -4.77 -3.35
C LEU A 39 -5.11 -4.20 -3.01
N MET A 40 -4.58 -3.35 -3.89
CA MET A 40 -3.25 -2.75 -3.74
C MET A 40 -3.36 -1.25 -3.47
N LEU A 41 -2.75 -0.76 -2.39
CA LEU A 41 -2.78 0.65 -1.99
C LEU A 41 -1.37 1.23 -1.90
N HIS A 42 -1.14 2.31 -2.65
CA HIS A 42 0.13 3.03 -2.71
C HIS A 42 0.44 3.84 -1.44
N GLY A 43 1.69 4.30 -1.31
CA GLY A 43 2.13 5.13 -0.20
C GLY A 43 1.89 6.62 -0.38
N LEU A 44 2.37 7.37 0.63
CA LEU A 44 2.39 8.84 0.64
C LEU A 44 3.23 9.38 -0.53
N MET A 45 2.78 10.44 -1.18
CA MET A 45 3.44 11.08 -2.34
C MET A 45 3.71 10.13 -3.53
N GLN A 46 2.90 9.06 -3.66
CA GLN A 46 3.00 8.06 -4.72
C GLN A 46 1.64 7.87 -5.40
N GLY A 47 1.62 7.21 -6.53
CA GLY A 47 0.42 6.82 -7.24
C GLY A 47 0.33 5.30 -7.42
N SER A 48 -0.71 4.85 -8.10
CA SER A 48 -0.96 3.45 -8.44
C SER A 48 0.17 2.79 -9.26
N ASP A 49 0.95 3.59 -9.99
CA ASP A 49 2.10 3.18 -10.82
C ASP A 49 3.28 2.54 -10.05
N VAL A 50 3.18 2.46 -8.72
CA VAL A 50 4.16 1.70 -7.93
C VAL A 50 3.97 0.18 -8.05
N PHE A 51 2.80 -0.29 -8.51
CA PHE A 51 2.46 -1.71 -8.61
C PHE A 51 2.50 -2.26 -10.04
N PHE A 52 2.53 -1.40 -11.04
CA PHE A 52 2.57 -1.79 -12.44
C PHE A 52 3.34 -0.80 -13.30
N ASP A 53 3.90 -1.29 -14.38
CA ASP A 53 4.52 -0.50 -15.44
C ASP A 53 3.71 -0.67 -16.72
N GLN A 54 2.87 0.30 -17.03
CA GLN A 54 1.96 0.24 -18.18
C GLN A 54 2.72 0.20 -19.51
N VAL A 55 3.89 0.85 -19.59
CA VAL A 55 4.68 0.91 -20.83
C VAL A 55 5.26 -0.46 -21.17
N ARG A 56 5.79 -1.16 -20.17
CA ARG A 56 6.37 -2.50 -20.32
C ARG A 56 5.34 -3.60 -20.14
N GLY A 57 4.17 -3.28 -19.63
CA GLY A 57 3.15 -4.26 -19.26
C GLY A 57 3.62 -5.19 -18.14
N GLY A 58 4.34 -4.74 -17.11
CA GLY A 58 4.95 -5.56 -16.06
C GLY A 58 4.59 -5.09 -14.66
N GLY A 59 5.10 -5.84 -13.67
CA GLY A 59 4.92 -5.55 -12.25
C GLY A 59 3.92 -6.46 -11.57
N LEU A 60 3.80 -6.28 -10.24
CA LEU A 60 3.05 -7.20 -9.38
C LEU A 60 1.57 -7.31 -9.77
N ALA A 61 0.94 -6.20 -10.20
CA ALA A 61 -0.46 -6.21 -10.61
C ALA A 61 -0.69 -7.09 -11.85
N TYR A 62 0.12 -6.93 -12.89
CA TYR A 62 0.07 -7.79 -14.06
C TYR A 62 0.38 -9.24 -13.73
N TYR A 63 1.45 -9.47 -12.97
CA TYR A 63 1.87 -10.81 -12.58
C TYR A 63 0.75 -11.59 -11.88
N LEU A 64 0.09 -10.99 -10.87
CA LEU A 64 -0.99 -11.67 -10.16
C LEU A 64 -2.23 -11.86 -11.03
N ALA A 65 -2.57 -10.91 -11.89
CA ALA A 65 -3.68 -11.07 -12.83
C ALA A 65 -3.44 -12.22 -13.82
N GLU A 66 -2.22 -12.38 -14.34
CA GLU A 66 -1.82 -13.52 -15.18
C GLU A 66 -1.90 -14.87 -14.44
N LYS A 67 -1.75 -14.84 -13.12
CA LYS A 67 -1.88 -16.05 -12.27
C LYS A 67 -3.33 -16.34 -11.84
N GLY A 68 -4.30 -15.55 -12.32
CA GLY A 68 -5.72 -15.81 -12.13
C GLY A 68 -6.36 -15.03 -10.97
N TYR A 69 -5.76 -13.94 -10.51
CA TYR A 69 -6.35 -13.06 -9.50
C TYR A 69 -7.04 -11.85 -10.12
N ASP A 70 -8.10 -11.37 -9.50
CA ASP A 70 -8.77 -10.11 -9.84
C ASP A 70 -8.12 -8.97 -9.06
N VAL A 71 -7.27 -8.18 -9.71
CA VAL A 71 -6.40 -7.21 -9.06
C VAL A 71 -6.93 -5.80 -9.23
N PHE A 72 -7.15 -5.11 -8.11
CA PHE A 72 -7.55 -3.71 -8.06
C PHE A 72 -6.43 -2.87 -7.45
N VAL A 73 -5.82 -2.02 -8.24
CA VAL A 73 -4.83 -1.06 -7.78
C VAL A 73 -5.54 0.25 -7.45
N CYS A 74 -5.62 0.56 -6.17
CA CYS A 74 -6.33 1.71 -5.63
C CYS A 74 -5.53 2.99 -5.83
N GLN A 75 -6.20 4.06 -6.23
CA GLN A 75 -5.66 5.39 -6.32
C GLN A 75 -6.47 6.34 -5.43
N LEU A 76 -5.85 6.93 -4.42
CA LEU A 76 -6.48 7.90 -3.54
C LEU A 76 -6.73 9.22 -4.28
N ARG A 77 -7.68 10.04 -3.77
CA ARG A 77 -7.91 11.41 -4.26
C ARG A 77 -6.60 12.21 -4.37
N GLY A 78 -6.58 13.20 -5.22
CA GLY A 78 -5.46 14.13 -5.37
C GLY A 78 -4.26 13.61 -6.17
N ARG A 79 -4.23 12.31 -6.58
CA ARG A 79 -3.08 11.76 -7.32
C ARG A 79 -3.00 12.25 -8.77
N ASP A 80 -4.12 12.57 -9.36
CA ASP A 80 -4.20 13.17 -10.70
C ASP A 80 -4.63 14.65 -10.65
N ALA A 81 -4.75 15.21 -9.44
CA ALA A 81 -5.10 16.61 -9.25
C ALA A 81 -3.96 17.56 -9.65
N SER A 82 -4.32 18.70 -10.19
CA SER A 82 -3.41 19.82 -10.38
C SER A 82 -3.00 20.43 -9.04
N ASN A 83 -1.94 21.23 -9.05
CA ASN A 83 -1.51 21.95 -7.85
C ASN A 83 -2.61 22.91 -7.33
N ASP A 84 -3.37 23.53 -8.22
CA ASP A 84 -4.44 24.44 -7.84
C ASP A 84 -5.63 23.70 -7.22
N GLN A 85 -5.96 22.51 -7.71
CA GLN A 85 -6.97 21.65 -7.06
C GLN A 85 -6.54 21.23 -5.66
N LEU A 86 -5.26 20.85 -5.45
CA LEU A 86 -4.73 20.53 -4.11
C LEU A 86 -4.78 21.71 -3.13
N LYS A 87 -4.68 22.96 -3.63
CA LYS A 87 -4.84 24.16 -2.81
C LYS A 87 -6.28 24.48 -2.48
N LEU A 88 -7.18 24.34 -3.47
CA LEU A 88 -8.59 24.70 -3.35
C LEU A 88 -9.40 23.71 -2.52
N GLU A 89 -9.08 22.42 -2.65
CA GLU A 89 -9.72 21.34 -1.89
C GLU A 89 -8.68 20.51 -1.11
N PRO A 90 -8.05 21.10 -0.06
CA PRO A 90 -7.12 20.32 0.78
C PRO A 90 -7.86 19.23 1.54
N PHE A 91 -7.23 18.06 1.66
CA PHE A 91 -7.78 16.90 2.38
C PHE A 91 -6.73 16.30 3.32
N GLY A 92 -7.17 15.65 4.39
CA GLY A 92 -6.34 14.99 5.39
C GLY A 92 -6.61 13.49 5.48
N LEU A 93 -6.04 12.86 6.49
CA LEU A 93 -6.27 11.43 6.80
C LEU A 93 -7.74 11.13 7.06
N LYS A 94 -8.47 12.05 7.70
CA LYS A 94 -9.90 11.88 7.98
C LYS A 94 -10.66 11.58 6.70
N GLN A 95 -10.49 12.40 5.66
CA GLN A 95 -11.17 12.20 4.38
C GLN A 95 -10.75 10.88 3.71
N VAL A 96 -9.47 10.55 3.73
CA VAL A 96 -8.98 9.30 3.15
C VAL A 96 -9.59 8.09 3.85
N LEU A 97 -9.64 8.07 5.17
CA LEU A 97 -10.15 6.92 5.95
C LEU A 97 -11.67 6.82 5.99
N GLN A 98 -12.39 7.96 5.98
CA GLN A 98 -13.84 7.98 6.11
C GLN A 98 -14.59 8.07 4.79
N GLU A 99 -13.93 8.50 3.71
CA GLU A 99 -14.55 8.69 2.41
C GLU A 99 -13.89 7.83 1.32
N ASP A 100 -12.57 8.00 1.06
CA ASP A 100 -11.89 7.31 -0.05
C ASP A 100 -11.88 5.80 0.12
N LEU A 101 -11.35 5.31 1.25
CA LEU A 101 -11.18 3.88 1.45
C LEU A 101 -12.51 3.13 1.52
N PRO A 102 -13.57 3.60 2.21
CA PRO A 102 -14.89 2.98 2.15
C PRO A 102 -15.51 3.00 0.74
N LEU A 103 -15.36 4.10 -0.01
CA LEU A 103 -15.82 4.20 -1.39
C LEU A 103 -15.08 3.20 -2.30
N ILE A 104 -13.78 3.11 -2.18
CA ILE A 104 -12.93 2.14 -2.89
C ILE A 104 -13.37 0.71 -2.55
N TRP A 105 -13.49 0.39 -1.27
CA TRP A 105 -13.90 -0.93 -0.80
C TRP A 105 -15.26 -1.34 -1.36
N SER A 106 -16.28 -0.51 -1.17
CA SER A 106 -17.63 -0.79 -1.69
C SER A 106 -17.67 -0.90 -3.21
N SER A 107 -16.82 -0.13 -3.90
CA SER A 107 -16.69 -0.21 -5.35
C SER A 107 -16.07 -1.53 -5.81
N VAL A 108 -15.09 -2.04 -5.07
CA VAL A 108 -14.48 -3.35 -5.32
C VAL A 108 -15.47 -4.48 -5.03
N GLU A 109 -16.15 -4.47 -3.89
CA GLU A 109 -17.15 -5.48 -3.53
C GLU A 109 -18.25 -5.67 -4.60
N LYS A 110 -18.66 -4.57 -5.24
CA LYS A 110 -19.66 -4.60 -6.33
C LYS A 110 -19.12 -5.19 -7.64
N ARG A 111 -17.80 -5.27 -7.81
CA ARG A 111 -17.14 -5.61 -9.08
C ARG A 111 -16.26 -6.84 -9.02
N CYS A 112 -15.79 -7.20 -7.82
CA CYS A 112 -14.90 -8.33 -7.66
C CYS A 112 -15.58 -9.65 -8.04
N ARG A 113 -14.80 -10.52 -8.65
CA ARG A 113 -15.25 -11.84 -9.11
C ARG A 113 -15.07 -12.93 -8.04
N HIS A 114 -14.41 -12.61 -6.92
CA HIS A 114 -14.17 -13.53 -5.82
C HIS A 114 -14.19 -12.79 -4.49
N GLN A 115 -14.76 -13.40 -3.44
CA GLN A 115 -14.97 -12.75 -2.13
C GLN A 115 -13.76 -12.81 -1.21
N ASP A 116 -12.83 -13.75 -1.43
CA ASP A 116 -11.57 -13.79 -0.65
C ASP A 116 -10.64 -12.67 -1.11
N ILE A 117 -10.29 -11.80 -0.18
CA ILE A 117 -9.54 -10.58 -0.43
C ILE A 117 -8.14 -10.67 0.17
N TYR A 118 -7.15 -10.28 -0.62
CA TYR A 118 -5.78 -10.05 -0.18
C TYR A 118 -5.48 -8.56 -0.25
N LEU A 119 -4.99 -8.00 0.86
CA LEU A 119 -4.58 -6.60 0.90
C LEU A 119 -3.09 -6.47 0.62
N VAL A 120 -2.72 -5.50 -0.17
CA VAL A 120 -1.32 -5.15 -0.46
C VAL A 120 -1.12 -3.68 -0.14
N GLY A 121 -0.29 -3.40 0.86
CA GLY A 121 0.06 -2.04 1.24
C GLY A 121 1.51 -1.71 0.85
N TYR A 122 1.69 -0.58 0.21
CA TYR A 122 3.02 -0.06 -0.13
C TYR A 122 3.37 1.11 0.78
N GLN A 123 4.40 0.96 1.63
CA GLN A 123 4.83 1.98 2.58
C GLN A 123 3.66 2.48 3.45
N PHE A 124 3.24 3.75 3.27
CA PHE A 124 2.11 4.35 4.01
C PHE A 124 0.76 3.69 3.67
N GLY A 125 0.61 3.08 2.50
CA GLY A 125 -0.57 2.30 2.14
C GLY A 125 -0.79 1.10 3.06
N SER A 126 0.29 0.52 3.62
CA SER A 126 0.20 -0.51 4.68
C SER A 126 -0.48 0.02 5.95
N LEU A 127 -0.13 1.25 6.35
CA LEU A 127 -0.71 1.90 7.52
C LEU A 127 -2.19 2.23 7.30
N LEU A 128 -2.53 2.67 6.09
CA LEU A 128 -3.91 3.00 5.73
C LEU A 128 -4.81 1.76 5.75
N TRP A 129 -4.37 0.62 5.19
CA TRP A 129 -5.12 -0.64 5.30
C TRP A 129 -5.28 -1.08 6.74
N SER A 130 -4.22 -1.03 7.54
CA SER A 130 -4.29 -1.39 8.96
C SER A 130 -5.22 -0.45 9.73
N ALA A 131 -5.16 0.85 9.47
CA ALA A 131 -6.05 1.82 10.11
C ALA A 131 -7.52 1.61 9.72
N MET A 132 -7.81 1.28 8.46
CA MET A 132 -9.16 0.93 8.02
C MET A 132 -9.68 -0.31 8.74
N ILE A 133 -8.88 -1.38 8.82
CA ILE A 133 -9.22 -2.60 9.56
C ILE A 133 -9.48 -2.30 11.05
N ALA A 134 -8.63 -1.48 11.68
CA ALA A 134 -8.82 -1.13 13.08
C ALA A 134 -10.14 -0.41 13.36
N ARG A 135 -10.61 0.39 12.39
CA ARG A 135 -11.89 1.11 12.48
C ARG A 135 -13.10 0.28 12.06
N GLN A 136 -12.90 -0.72 11.22
CA GLN A 136 -13.92 -1.59 10.62
C GLN A 136 -13.47 -3.06 10.70
N PRO A 137 -13.44 -3.66 11.92
CA PRO A 137 -12.93 -5.02 12.12
C PRO A 137 -13.69 -6.10 11.33
N GLU A 138 -14.94 -5.84 10.98
CA GLU A 138 -15.78 -6.73 10.18
C GLU A 138 -15.20 -7.03 8.79
N LEU A 139 -14.33 -6.17 8.29
CA LEU A 139 -13.63 -6.40 7.03
C LEU A 139 -12.73 -7.64 7.06
N LEU A 140 -12.27 -8.04 8.27
CA LEU A 140 -11.44 -9.22 8.45
C LEU A 140 -12.14 -10.53 8.06
N GLU A 141 -13.45 -10.57 8.06
CA GLU A 141 -14.20 -11.74 7.59
C GLU A 141 -13.87 -12.13 6.15
N LYS A 142 -13.53 -11.14 5.32
CA LYS A 142 -13.19 -11.32 3.89
C LYS A 142 -11.69 -11.30 3.61
N VAL A 143 -10.86 -10.82 4.55
CA VAL A 143 -9.41 -10.67 4.32
C VAL A 143 -8.69 -11.95 4.69
N ARG A 144 -8.02 -12.57 3.71
CA ARG A 144 -7.28 -13.83 3.86
C ARG A 144 -5.81 -13.65 4.16
N GLY A 145 -5.24 -12.52 3.76
CA GLY A 145 -3.84 -12.22 4.01
C GLY A 145 -3.46 -10.79 3.67
N ILE A 146 -2.38 -10.31 4.25
CA ILE A 146 -1.88 -8.94 4.03
C ILE A 146 -0.42 -8.96 3.62
N LEU A 147 -0.08 -8.23 2.55
CA LEU A 147 1.28 -8.02 2.06
C LEU A 147 1.69 -6.57 2.33
N HIS A 148 2.79 -6.39 3.02
CA HIS A 148 3.33 -5.09 3.36
C HIS A 148 4.68 -4.87 2.69
N PHE A 149 4.80 -3.86 1.82
CA PHE A 149 6.06 -3.49 1.18
C PHE A 149 6.68 -2.27 1.87
N CYS A 150 7.76 -2.49 2.60
CA CYS A 150 8.51 -1.46 3.33
C CYS A 150 7.62 -0.55 4.21
N PRO A 151 6.74 -1.08 5.05
CA PRO A 151 5.93 -0.25 5.94
C PRO A 151 6.84 0.51 6.91
N GLN A 152 6.51 1.76 7.16
CA GLN A 152 7.24 2.63 8.07
C GLN A 152 6.24 3.52 8.82
N ARG A 153 5.77 3.07 9.99
CA ARG A 153 4.95 3.90 10.87
C ARG A 153 5.83 4.69 11.84
N ALA A 154 6.47 4.03 12.78
CA ALA A 154 7.42 4.69 13.65
C ALA A 154 8.80 4.75 12.98
N LEU A 155 9.36 5.95 12.85
CA LEU A 155 10.71 6.12 12.34
C LEU A 155 11.70 5.99 13.48
N ILE A 156 12.29 4.82 13.62
CA ILE A 156 13.31 4.59 14.64
C ILE A 156 14.55 5.44 14.32
N PRO A 157 15.09 6.20 15.29
CA PRO A 157 16.32 6.97 15.09
C PRO A 157 17.45 6.10 14.51
N GLY A 158 18.21 6.67 13.58
CA GLY A 158 19.27 5.94 12.86
C GLY A 158 20.52 6.79 12.68
N GLY A 159 21.34 6.44 11.69
CA GLY A 159 22.55 7.19 11.38
C GLY A 159 22.26 8.62 10.90
N LYS A 160 23.31 9.48 10.89
CA LYS A 160 23.24 10.91 10.53
C LYS A 160 22.45 11.17 9.23
N ARG A 161 22.64 10.32 8.20
CA ARG A 161 21.94 10.43 6.91
C ARG A 161 20.44 10.19 7.03
N LYS A 162 20.01 9.18 7.82
CA LYS A 162 18.58 8.90 8.07
C LYS A 162 17.95 10.07 8.81
N ASN A 163 18.59 10.53 9.88
CA ASN A 163 18.08 11.63 10.70
C ASN A 163 18.00 12.96 9.92
N PHE A 164 18.99 13.26 9.07
CA PHE A 164 18.94 14.43 8.18
C PHE A 164 17.76 14.32 7.19
N TRP A 165 17.60 13.17 6.53
CA TRP A 165 16.52 13.02 5.55
C TRP A 165 15.15 13.15 6.18
N TYR A 166 14.85 12.34 7.19
CA TYR A 166 13.53 12.34 7.82
C TYR A 166 13.31 13.54 8.75
N GLY A 167 14.32 13.97 9.49
CA GLY A 167 14.23 15.10 10.40
C GLY A 167 14.18 16.44 9.68
N PHE A 168 15.11 16.69 8.76
CA PHE A 168 15.18 17.98 8.08
C PHE A 168 14.32 18.03 6.82
N ILE A 169 14.49 17.07 5.89
CA ILE A 169 13.79 17.13 4.60
C ILE A 169 12.29 16.88 4.79
N GLU A 170 11.92 15.72 5.33
CA GLU A 170 10.50 15.34 5.40
C GLU A 170 9.74 16.06 6.52
N ARG A 171 10.35 16.26 7.71
CA ARG A 171 9.67 16.83 8.87
C ARG A 171 9.67 18.36 8.94
N SER A 172 10.67 19.01 8.37
CA SER A 172 10.80 20.48 8.45
C SER A 172 10.64 21.16 7.09
N MET A 173 11.47 20.82 6.10
CA MET A 173 11.49 21.51 4.81
C MET A 173 10.19 21.32 4.02
N MET A 174 9.70 20.08 3.86
CA MET A 174 8.49 19.81 3.07
C MET A 174 7.24 20.47 3.65
N PRO A 175 6.92 20.40 4.97
CA PRO A 175 5.79 21.13 5.54
C PRO A 175 5.90 22.63 5.42
N THR A 176 7.11 23.20 5.58
CA THR A 176 7.33 24.65 5.43
C THR A 176 7.04 25.10 4.01
N LEU A 177 7.55 24.38 3.01
CA LEU A 177 7.23 24.63 1.60
C LEU A 177 5.73 24.43 1.33
N GLY A 178 5.14 23.42 1.96
CA GLY A 178 3.70 23.15 1.86
C GLY A 178 2.85 24.32 2.36
N LYS A 179 3.20 24.91 3.50
CA LYS A 179 2.53 26.10 4.05
C LYS A 179 2.64 27.32 3.11
N LEU A 180 3.78 27.51 2.46
CA LEU A 180 4.00 28.62 1.52
C LEU A 180 3.25 28.43 0.20
N LEU A 181 3.15 27.19 -0.28
CA LEU A 181 2.60 26.86 -1.61
C LEU A 181 1.14 26.38 -1.57
N GLY A 182 0.61 26.03 -0.39
CA GLY A 182 -0.72 25.43 -0.21
C GLY A 182 -0.79 23.94 -0.51
N PHE A 183 0.32 23.32 -0.92
CA PHE A 183 0.46 21.86 -1.18
C PHE A 183 1.93 21.45 -1.00
N VAL A 184 2.21 20.19 -0.76
CA VAL A 184 3.59 19.68 -0.61
C VAL A 184 4.19 19.36 -1.99
N PRO A 185 5.22 20.10 -2.43
CA PRO A 185 5.78 20.01 -3.79
C PRO A 185 6.80 18.86 -3.93
N SER A 186 6.41 17.64 -3.58
CA SER A 186 7.30 16.47 -3.50
C SER A 186 7.94 16.09 -4.84
N GLN A 187 7.23 16.27 -5.95
CA GLN A 187 7.76 16.01 -7.30
C GLN A 187 8.94 16.94 -7.64
N ARG A 188 8.81 18.24 -7.38
CA ARG A 188 9.85 19.23 -7.68
C ARG A 188 11.17 18.93 -6.96
N PHE A 189 11.07 18.44 -5.71
CA PHE A 189 12.23 18.12 -4.89
C PHE A 189 12.66 16.66 -4.95
N LYS A 190 12.03 15.84 -5.83
CA LYS A 190 12.31 14.41 -6.00
C LYS A 190 12.20 13.59 -4.69
N VAL A 191 11.34 14.05 -3.77
CA VAL A 191 11.02 13.38 -2.51
C VAL A 191 9.94 12.32 -2.74
N GLY A 192 9.03 12.58 -3.68
CA GLY A 192 7.97 11.68 -4.12
C GLY A 192 7.70 11.79 -5.61
N LYS A 193 6.85 10.90 -6.12
CA LYS A 193 6.41 10.89 -7.53
C LYS A 193 5.19 11.79 -7.77
N LYS A 194 4.42 12.09 -6.73
CA LYS A 194 3.19 12.91 -6.79
C LYS A 194 3.25 14.00 -5.72
N ASN A 195 2.76 15.20 -6.04
CA ASN A 195 2.55 16.23 -5.03
C ASN A 195 1.46 15.76 -4.04
N GLU A 196 1.42 16.38 -2.85
CA GLU A 196 0.56 15.92 -1.79
C GLU A 196 -0.27 17.06 -1.20
N SER A 197 -1.47 16.76 -0.71
CA SER A 197 -2.24 17.66 0.14
C SER A 197 -1.47 17.94 1.43
N LEU A 198 -1.39 19.20 1.83
CA LEU A 198 -0.65 19.59 3.04
C LEU A 198 -1.24 18.99 4.31
N PRO A 199 -2.58 19.00 4.55
CA PRO A 199 -3.15 18.32 5.72
C PRO A 199 -2.84 16.83 5.74
N PHE A 200 -3.03 16.10 4.62
CA PHE A 200 -2.75 14.67 4.57
C PHE A 200 -1.27 14.35 4.88
N TYR A 201 -0.36 15.15 4.33
CA TYR A 201 1.06 15.02 4.64
C TYR A 201 1.37 15.28 6.11
N SER A 202 0.76 16.30 6.70
CA SER A 202 0.95 16.68 8.11
C SER A 202 0.44 15.60 9.06
N ASP A 203 -0.74 15.07 8.80
CA ASP A 203 -1.35 13.96 9.56
C ASP A 203 -0.48 12.69 9.46
N ALA A 204 0.03 12.39 8.25
CA ALA A 204 0.93 11.26 8.03
C ALA A 204 2.25 11.40 8.80
N LEU A 205 2.81 12.62 8.86
CA LEU A 205 4.00 12.90 9.67
C LEU A 205 3.74 12.71 11.15
N GLN A 206 2.57 13.10 11.63
CA GLN A 206 2.19 12.92 13.02
C GLN A 206 2.12 11.42 13.37
N TRP A 207 1.46 10.61 12.58
CA TRP A 207 1.45 9.15 12.77
C TRP A 207 2.87 8.56 12.80
N ARG A 208 3.77 9.06 11.95
CA ARG A 208 5.16 8.56 11.85
C ARG A 208 6.09 9.04 12.97
N ASN A 209 5.76 10.13 13.66
CA ASN A 209 6.63 10.74 14.67
C ASN A 209 6.06 10.74 16.09
N GLY A 210 4.83 10.32 16.27
CA GLY A 210 4.12 10.34 17.54
C GLY A 210 3.33 9.07 17.80
N GLU A 211 2.30 9.21 18.63
CA GLU A 211 1.33 8.16 18.87
C GLU A 211 0.53 7.87 17.61
N TRP A 212 0.14 6.61 17.43
CA TRP A 212 -0.72 6.22 16.31
C TRP A 212 -2.17 6.46 16.68
N LYS A 213 -2.54 7.75 16.74
CA LYS A 213 -3.87 8.24 17.07
C LYS A 213 -4.31 9.30 16.09
N ASP A 214 -5.61 9.39 15.87
CA ASP A 214 -6.20 10.45 15.07
C ASP A 214 -6.48 11.69 15.90
N GLN A 215 -6.21 12.86 15.30
CA GLN A 215 -6.45 14.14 15.97
C GLN A 215 -7.93 14.56 16.01
N TRP A 216 -8.74 14.08 15.06
CA TRP A 216 -10.13 14.53 14.95
C TRP A 216 -11.10 13.83 15.91
N ASP A 217 -10.79 12.58 16.35
CA ASP A 217 -11.64 11.82 17.26
C ASP A 217 -10.89 11.06 18.35
N GLY A 218 -9.55 11.18 18.36
CA GLY A 218 -8.71 10.52 19.35
C GLY A 218 -8.61 8.99 19.22
N PHE A 219 -9.04 8.41 18.09
CA PHE A 219 -9.03 6.96 17.90
C PHE A 219 -7.60 6.41 18.02
N ASP A 220 -7.42 5.46 18.94
CA ASP A 220 -6.14 4.83 19.25
C ASP A 220 -5.99 3.52 18.48
N TYR A 221 -5.14 3.55 17.45
CA TYR A 221 -4.90 2.40 16.60
C TYR A 221 -4.15 1.27 17.29
N LEU A 222 -3.22 1.57 18.20
CA LEU A 222 -2.51 0.53 18.96
C LEU A 222 -3.46 -0.24 19.85
N ALA A 223 -4.26 0.49 20.64
CA ALA A 223 -5.26 -0.11 21.52
C ALA A 223 -6.35 -0.88 20.74
N ALA A 224 -6.66 -0.48 19.51
CA ALA A 224 -7.58 -1.21 18.65
C ALA A 224 -6.94 -2.49 18.09
N MET A 225 -5.69 -2.41 17.62
CA MET A 225 -4.98 -3.56 17.05
C MET A 225 -4.72 -4.69 18.05
N GLU A 226 -4.46 -4.36 19.32
CA GLU A 226 -4.31 -5.35 20.39
C GLU A 226 -5.52 -6.27 20.58
N LYS A 227 -6.70 -5.83 20.15
CA LYS A 227 -7.96 -6.57 20.27
C LYS A 227 -8.30 -7.40 19.02
N LEU A 228 -7.52 -7.27 17.95
CA LEU A 228 -7.80 -7.91 16.68
C LEU A 228 -6.93 -9.15 16.46
N SER A 229 -7.54 -10.14 15.82
CA SER A 229 -6.83 -11.30 15.30
C SER A 229 -6.59 -11.07 13.80
N LEU A 230 -5.41 -10.59 13.44
CA LEU A 230 -5.08 -10.30 12.05
C LEU A 230 -4.78 -11.58 11.26
N PRO A 231 -5.08 -11.61 9.97
CA PRO A 231 -4.74 -12.72 9.10
C PRO A 231 -3.22 -12.84 8.90
N PRO A 232 -2.72 -13.98 8.38
CA PRO A 232 -1.32 -14.14 8.02
C PRO A 232 -0.82 -12.98 7.19
N SER A 233 0.43 -12.54 7.45
CA SER A 233 0.98 -11.36 6.79
C SER A 233 2.43 -11.54 6.35
N LEU A 234 2.78 -11.05 5.15
CA LEU A 234 4.16 -10.95 4.68
C LEU A 234 4.64 -9.51 4.67
N TYR A 235 5.87 -9.31 5.12
CA TYR A 235 6.53 -8.02 5.21
C TYR A 235 7.80 -8.02 4.35
N PHE A 236 7.81 -7.29 3.25
CA PHE A 236 8.95 -7.18 2.36
C PHE A 236 9.79 -5.95 2.69
N VAL A 237 11.08 -6.13 2.90
CA VAL A 237 12.02 -5.03 3.12
C VAL A 237 13.22 -5.16 2.19
N THR A 238 13.67 -4.05 1.61
CA THR A 238 14.86 -4.04 0.77
C THR A 238 16.13 -3.75 1.59
N LEU A 239 17.22 -4.47 1.26
CA LEU A 239 18.57 -4.19 1.78
C LEU A 239 19.26 -3.06 1.00
N LYS A 240 18.78 -2.70 -0.20
CA LYS A 240 19.24 -1.50 -0.90
C LYS A 240 18.83 -0.26 -0.09
N GLN A 241 19.72 0.69 0.05
CA GLN A 241 19.48 1.87 0.91
C GLN A 241 19.35 1.53 2.42
N ALA A 242 20.21 0.64 2.92
CA ALA A 242 20.24 0.24 4.35
C ALA A 242 20.28 1.43 5.33
N TRP A 243 20.81 2.59 4.91
CA TRP A 243 20.84 3.81 5.71
C TRP A 243 19.43 4.32 6.09
N ARG A 244 18.37 3.90 5.40
CA ARG A 244 16.97 4.24 5.73
C ARG A 244 16.43 3.46 6.92
N GLY A 245 17.10 2.38 7.34
CA GLY A 245 16.68 1.56 8.49
C GLY A 245 15.32 0.87 8.27
N LEU A 246 15.01 0.50 7.04
CA LEU A 246 13.70 -0.07 6.66
C LEU A 246 13.36 -1.34 7.43
N GLU A 247 14.35 -2.18 7.74
CA GLU A 247 14.14 -3.41 8.51
C GLU A 247 13.66 -3.11 9.94
N HIS A 248 14.30 -2.16 10.63
CA HIS A 248 13.94 -1.80 12.00
C HIS A 248 12.54 -1.15 12.05
N ASP A 249 12.28 -0.22 11.13
CA ASP A 249 10.98 0.46 11.07
C ASP A 249 9.84 -0.53 10.74
N CYS A 250 10.10 -1.49 9.82
CA CYS A 250 9.15 -2.55 9.49
C CYS A 250 8.90 -3.49 10.67
N ARG A 251 9.95 -3.89 11.39
CA ARG A 251 9.83 -4.74 12.59
C ARG A 251 9.01 -4.05 13.67
N ALA A 252 9.24 -2.75 13.91
CA ALA A 252 8.44 -1.98 14.84
C ALA A 252 6.95 -1.99 14.45
N PHE A 253 6.66 -1.78 13.17
CA PHE A 253 5.28 -1.83 12.67
C PHE A 253 4.64 -3.22 12.84
N MET A 254 5.38 -4.31 12.60
CA MET A 254 4.90 -5.67 12.87
C MET A 254 4.48 -5.85 14.33
N PHE A 255 5.26 -5.33 15.29
CA PHE A 255 4.93 -5.39 16.71
C PHE A 255 3.70 -4.56 17.07
N GLU A 256 3.53 -3.41 16.45
CA GLU A 256 2.37 -2.52 16.66
C GLU A 256 1.05 -3.10 16.16
N LEU A 257 1.10 -4.01 15.20
CA LEU A 257 -0.08 -4.73 14.71
C LEU A 257 -0.54 -5.87 15.64
N GLY A 258 0.13 -6.05 16.78
CA GLY A 258 -0.22 -7.10 17.75
C GLY A 258 0.20 -8.50 17.27
N HIS A 259 -0.36 -9.52 17.95
CA HIS A 259 0.01 -10.91 17.67
C HIS A 259 -0.69 -11.43 16.39
N HIS A 260 0.10 -11.83 15.41
CA HIS A 260 -0.37 -12.43 14.15
C HIS A 260 0.73 -13.29 13.52
N ASN A 261 0.35 -14.15 12.57
CA ASN A 261 1.31 -14.94 11.80
C ASN A 261 2.00 -14.06 10.76
N GLY A 262 2.98 -13.26 11.21
CA GLY A 262 3.76 -12.33 10.39
C GLY A 262 5.14 -12.86 10.04
N ARG A 263 5.53 -12.81 8.76
CA ARG A 263 6.85 -13.22 8.27
C ARG A 263 7.54 -12.09 7.52
N MET A 264 8.75 -11.71 7.91
CA MET A 264 9.57 -10.71 7.23
C MET A 264 10.47 -11.35 6.18
N ILE A 265 10.42 -10.81 4.96
CA ILE A 265 11.23 -11.22 3.81
C ILE A 265 12.20 -10.07 3.48
N LYS A 266 13.48 -10.33 3.56
CA LYS A 266 14.54 -9.39 3.16
C LYS A 266 14.86 -9.60 1.69
N LEU A 267 14.95 -8.51 0.91
CA LEU A 267 15.22 -8.55 -0.51
C LEU A 267 16.54 -7.86 -0.86
N GLY A 268 17.38 -8.56 -1.59
CA GLY A 268 18.67 -8.07 -2.06
C GLY A 268 19.64 -9.20 -2.41
N SER A 269 20.66 -8.91 -3.23
CA SER A 269 21.64 -9.91 -3.69
C SER A 269 22.42 -10.57 -2.52
N LYS A 270 22.57 -9.88 -1.38
CA LYS A 270 23.23 -10.42 -0.20
C LYS A 270 22.45 -11.55 0.50
N VAL A 271 21.17 -11.69 0.21
CA VAL A 271 20.30 -12.74 0.77
C VAL A 271 19.80 -13.70 -0.30
N GLY A 272 20.47 -13.75 -1.46
CA GLY A 272 20.21 -14.74 -2.51
C GLY A 272 19.27 -14.28 -3.63
N ASN A 273 18.76 -13.05 -3.59
CA ASN A 273 17.94 -12.55 -4.68
C ASN A 273 18.74 -12.23 -5.95
N LYS A 274 18.08 -12.32 -7.10
CA LYS A 274 18.65 -12.02 -8.44
C LYS A 274 19.08 -10.55 -8.62
N ALA A 275 18.59 -9.63 -7.76
CA ALA A 275 18.91 -8.21 -7.85
C ALA A 275 18.87 -7.49 -6.49
N ASN A 276 19.46 -6.29 -6.46
CA ASN A 276 19.26 -5.34 -5.38
C ASN A 276 18.10 -4.41 -5.73
N TYR A 277 16.94 -4.67 -5.20
CA TYR A 277 15.71 -3.90 -5.47
C TYR A 277 15.73 -2.55 -4.77
N ALA A 278 15.52 -1.46 -5.48
CA ALA A 278 15.29 -0.17 -4.85
C ALA A 278 13.89 -0.13 -4.21
N ARG A 279 13.73 0.67 -3.16
CA ARG A 279 12.46 0.79 -2.45
C ARG A 279 11.27 1.15 -3.37
N ASN A 280 11.50 1.96 -4.39
CA ASN A 280 10.49 2.42 -5.35
C ASN A 280 10.29 1.48 -6.55
N GLU A 281 10.98 0.35 -6.59
CA GLU A 281 10.95 -0.62 -7.70
C GLU A 281 10.49 -2.01 -7.25
N LEU A 282 10.18 -2.20 -5.96
CA LEU A 282 9.86 -3.52 -5.43
C LEU A 282 8.74 -4.22 -6.20
N CYS A 283 7.69 -3.52 -6.57
CA CYS A 283 6.57 -4.12 -7.27
C CYS A 283 6.64 -4.00 -8.81
N THR A 284 7.69 -3.35 -9.37
CA THR A 284 7.79 -3.09 -10.82
C THR A 284 9.13 -3.50 -11.43
N HIS A 285 10.07 -4.02 -10.63
CA HIS A 285 11.38 -4.44 -11.15
C HIS A 285 11.25 -5.74 -11.95
N LEU A 286 11.77 -5.77 -13.19
CA LEU A 286 11.64 -6.91 -14.11
C LEU A 286 12.05 -8.26 -13.51
N LYS A 287 13.17 -8.29 -12.77
CA LYS A 287 13.66 -9.54 -12.17
C LYS A 287 12.79 -10.05 -11.03
N ALA A 288 11.88 -9.25 -10.49
CA ALA A 288 11.02 -9.65 -9.37
C ALA A 288 10.03 -10.77 -9.77
N GLU A 289 9.58 -10.77 -11.02
CA GLU A 289 8.66 -11.79 -11.56
C GLU A 289 9.24 -13.20 -11.54
N GLU A 290 10.57 -13.32 -11.70
CA GLU A 290 11.29 -14.61 -11.65
C GLU A 290 12.00 -14.87 -10.33
N ASP A 291 11.97 -13.92 -9.40
CA ASP A 291 12.72 -14.00 -8.15
C ASP A 291 11.80 -14.22 -6.94
N TYR A 292 11.06 -13.20 -6.52
CA TYR A 292 10.27 -13.31 -5.29
C TYR A 292 8.74 -13.17 -5.47
N PHE A 293 8.23 -12.78 -6.64
CA PHE A 293 6.79 -12.84 -6.89
C PHE A 293 6.23 -14.27 -6.82
N PRO A 294 6.95 -15.34 -7.25
CA PRO A 294 6.50 -16.71 -7.05
C PRO A 294 6.28 -17.06 -5.56
N LEU A 295 7.12 -16.55 -4.65
CA LEU A 295 6.94 -16.75 -3.21
C LEU A 295 5.62 -16.12 -2.71
N ILE A 296 5.26 -14.94 -3.22
CA ILE A 296 3.97 -14.30 -2.90
C ILE A 296 2.82 -15.22 -3.34
N LEU A 297 2.89 -15.73 -4.56
CA LEU A 297 1.85 -16.61 -5.12
C LEU A 297 1.69 -17.92 -4.34
N GLU A 298 2.78 -18.54 -3.92
CA GLU A 298 2.76 -19.74 -3.08
C GLU A 298 2.14 -19.46 -1.72
N TRP A 299 2.58 -18.39 -1.06
CA TRP A 299 2.01 -17.97 0.21
C TRP A 299 0.50 -17.66 0.12
N MET A 300 0.04 -17.01 -0.96
CA MET A 300 -1.38 -16.75 -1.16
C MET A 300 -2.21 -18.04 -1.27
N LYS A 301 -1.64 -19.14 -1.80
CA LYS A 301 -2.28 -20.45 -1.83
C LYS A 301 -2.29 -21.11 -0.45
N GLU A 302 -1.24 -20.94 0.35
CA GLU A 302 -1.12 -21.52 1.70
C GLU A 302 -2.16 -20.94 2.67
N VAL A 303 -2.48 -19.64 2.55
CA VAL A 303 -3.40 -18.93 3.45
C VAL A 303 -4.87 -19.01 3.04
N LEU A 304 -5.18 -19.62 1.90
CA LEU A 304 -6.56 -19.96 1.56
C LEU A 304 -7.07 -21.05 2.50
N PRO A 305 -8.35 -20.99 2.93
CA PRO A 305 -8.97 -22.13 3.60
C PRO A 305 -8.84 -23.37 2.69
N GLN A 306 -8.19 -24.43 3.19
CA GLN A 306 -8.23 -25.70 2.49
C GLN A 306 -9.69 -26.14 2.40
N PRO A 307 -10.20 -26.57 1.22
CA PRO A 307 -11.51 -27.20 1.18
C PRO A 307 -11.50 -28.32 2.20
N GLU A 308 -12.48 -28.32 3.11
CA GLU A 308 -12.63 -29.41 4.07
C GLU A 308 -12.53 -30.71 3.31
N ALA A 309 -11.52 -31.53 3.61
CA ALA A 309 -11.43 -32.86 3.07
C ALA A 309 -12.76 -33.56 3.43
N GLN A 310 -13.61 -33.79 2.45
CA GLN A 310 -14.80 -34.57 2.64
C GLN A 310 -14.36 -35.88 3.30
N LEU A 311 -14.59 -35.98 4.60
CA LEU A 311 -14.49 -37.22 5.33
C LEU A 311 -15.57 -38.12 4.73
N THR A 312 -15.15 -38.87 3.72
CA THR A 312 -15.94 -40.00 3.24
C THR A 312 -16.00 -41.03 4.38
N SER A 313 -17.14 -40.98 5.07
CA SER A 313 -17.58 -42.01 6.01
C SER A 313 -17.82 -43.33 5.29
#